data_3a9b6c23c61655c627e948801fe32d00
#
_entry.id   3a9b6c23c61655c627e948801fe32d00
#
_cell.length_a   1.000
_cell.length_b   1.000
_cell.length_c   1.000
_cell.angle_alpha   90.00
_cell.angle_beta   90.00
_cell.angle_gamma   90.00
#
_symmetry.space_group_name_H-M   'P 1'
#
loop_
_entity.id
_entity.type
_entity.pdbx_description
1 polymer ?
#
loop_
_entity_poly.entity_id
_entity_poly.type
_entity_poly.pdbx_seq_one_letter_code
_entity_poly.pdbx_strand_id
1 'polypeptide(L)'
;CLAQRYADQLAEEMPEVDYFLGTAEYAKISEVLERAGDMPRRIVSDPDFVATSAVPRVNSMPRHTAYLKIAEGCSNKCAFCIIPTLRGVQNSREIEDLAVEAERLAATGVRELILVAQDLTAYGVDLPGRPTLHDLVARLAQIDGLAWIRLMYAYPRNIKEPLLELMRDHPKVLPYLDMPIQHIHGDMLKRMKRGTHPDKIRSILHRLKQEVPGLTMRTSFIVGYPGETEEEFQALYDFVKEMEFQRVGVFRYSQEEGTPSATLPDQVSEKVKAERQAKIMELQASIHRRHNERLVGQTIQVLVDGVSEETELLLQGR
;
A
#
# COMPACT_ATOMS: atom_id res chain seq x y z
N CYS A 1 11.48 -8.73 -7.00
CA CYS A 1 10.39 -9.07 -7.94
C CYS A 1 10.91 -9.30 -9.36
N LEU A 2 11.87 -8.49 -9.84
CA LEU A 2 12.45 -8.69 -11.16
C LEU A 2 13.13 -10.07 -11.27
N ALA A 3 14.00 -10.41 -10.33
CA ALA A 3 14.64 -11.74 -10.28
C ALA A 3 13.64 -12.88 -10.08
N GLN A 4 12.55 -12.69 -9.30
CA GLN A 4 11.51 -13.71 -9.14
C GLN A 4 10.83 -14.06 -10.46
N ARG A 5 10.72 -13.08 -11.37
CA ARG A 5 9.97 -13.23 -12.62
C ARG A 5 10.83 -13.67 -13.79
N TYR A 6 12.03 -13.14 -13.88
CA TYR A 6 12.89 -13.22 -15.07
C TYR A 6 14.29 -13.76 -14.77
N ALA A 7 14.47 -14.59 -13.72
CA ALA A 7 15.80 -15.04 -13.30
C ALA A 7 16.62 -15.69 -14.43
N ASP A 8 15.99 -16.48 -15.30
CA ASP A 8 16.65 -17.17 -16.39
C ASP A 8 17.11 -16.17 -17.47
N GLN A 9 16.21 -15.30 -17.91
CA GLN A 9 16.51 -14.27 -18.90
C GLN A 9 17.58 -13.29 -18.39
N LEU A 10 17.44 -12.82 -17.13
CA LEU A 10 18.44 -11.93 -16.53
C LEU A 10 19.80 -12.58 -16.41
N ALA A 11 19.87 -13.88 -16.11
CA ALA A 11 21.13 -14.60 -16.02
C ALA A 11 21.84 -14.73 -17.38
N GLU A 12 21.08 -14.74 -18.48
CA GLU A 12 21.62 -14.74 -19.85
C GLU A 12 22.04 -13.34 -20.30
N GLU A 13 21.18 -12.33 -20.04
CA GLU A 13 21.38 -10.96 -20.52
C GLU A 13 22.38 -10.14 -19.67
N MET A 14 22.58 -10.51 -18.39
CA MET A 14 23.44 -9.80 -17.43
C MET A 14 24.55 -10.71 -16.88
N PRO A 15 25.55 -11.09 -17.71
CA PRO A 15 26.62 -12.00 -17.29
C PRO A 15 27.49 -11.44 -16.15
N GLU A 16 27.51 -10.13 -15.96
CA GLU A 16 28.24 -9.43 -14.90
C GLU A 16 27.62 -9.56 -13.50
N VAL A 17 26.36 -10.04 -13.40
CA VAL A 17 25.69 -10.26 -12.11
C VAL A 17 25.98 -11.66 -11.59
N ASP A 18 26.59 -11.76 -10.41
CA ASP A 18 26.99 -13.05 -9.83
C ASP A 18 25.78 -13.88 -9.36
N TYR A 19 24.80 -13.26 -8.70
CA TYR A 19 23.65 -13.97 -8.09
C TYR A 19 22.32 -13.27 -8.31
N PHE A 20 21.28 -14.04 -8.61
CA PHE A 20 19.90 -13.62 -8.70
C PHE A 20 19.06 -14.29 -7.59
N LEU A 21 18.55 -13.50 -6.65
CA LEU A 21 17.73 -13.98 -5.54
C LEU A 21 16.24 -13.65 -5.77
N GLY A 22 15.39 -14.64 -5.59
CA GLY A 22 13.95 -14.49 -5.61
C GLY A 22 13.40 -13.68 -4.43
N THR A 23 12.09 -13.44 -4.44
CA THR A 23 11.43 -12.65 -3.38
C THR A 23 11.36 -13.36 -2.03
N ALA A 24 11.50 -14.70 -2.01
CA ALA A 24 11.59 -15.48 -0.78
C ALA A 24 13.02 -15.62 -0.24
N GLU A 25 14.03 -15.25 -1.03
CA GLU A 25 15.43 -15.59 -0.76
C GLU A 25 16.28 -14.43 -0.21
N TYR A 26 15.72 -13.22 -0.09
CA TYR A 26 16.51 -12.05 0.30
C TYR A 26 17.13 -12.18 1.70
N ALA A 27 16.55 -12.95 2.61
CA ALA A 27 17.13 -13.20 3.92
C ALA A 27 18.40 -14.08 3.89
N LYS A 28 18.64 -14.78 2.77
CA LYS A 28 19.82 -15.64 2.57
C LYS A 28 21.02 -14.90 1.99
N ILE A 29 20.93 -13.57 1.79
CA ILE A 29 21.99 -12.81 1.11
C ILE A 29 23.37 -12.98 1.76
N SER A 30 23.44 -13.00 3.10
CA SER A 30 24.71 -13.19 3.82
C SER A 30 25.31 -14.57 3.54
N GLU A 31 24.48 -15.63 3.58
CA GLU A 31 24.94 -16.99 3.25
C GLU A 31 25.45 -17.08 1.81
N VAL A 32 24.75 -16.45 0.86
CA VAL A 32 25.17 -16.42 -0.56
C VAL A 32 26.52 -15.73 -0.73
N LEU A 33 26.75 -14.63 -0.02
CA LEU A 33 28.03 -13.90 -0.07
C LEU A 33 29.17 -14.66 0.62
N GLU A 34 28.90 -15.33 1.74
CA GLU A 34 29.90 -16.13 2.46
C GLU A 34 30.31 -17.39 1.68
N ARG A 35 29.42 -17.95 0.90
CA ARG A 35 29.63 -19.17 0.08
C ARG A 35 29.76 -18.83 -1.41
N ALA A 36 30.25 -17.65 -1.73
CA ALA A 36 30.44 -17.22 -3.11
C ALA A 36 31.28 -18.24 -3.90
N GLY A 37 30.79 -18.67 -5.04
CA GLY A 37 31.36 -19.71 -5.88
C GLY A 37 30.79 -21.12 -5.66
N ASP A 38 30.24 -21.44 -4.49
CA ASP A 38 29.60 -22.74 -4.18
C ASP A 38 28.08 -22.73 -4.36
N MET A 39 27.49 -21.54 -4.53
CA MET A 39 26.03 -21.38 -4.66
C MET A 39 25.61 -21.30 -6.12
N PRO A 40 24.42 -21.80 -6.48
CA PRO A 40 23.89 -21.62 -7.82
C PRO A 40 23.65 -20.12 -8.08
N ARG A 41 23.95 -19.68 -9.31
CA ARG A 41 23.76 -18.28 -9.72
C ARG A 41 22.32 -17.79 -9.59
N ARG A 42 21.35 -18.71 -9.71
CA ARG A 42 19.91 -18.44 -9.59
C ARG A 42 19.35 -19.16 -8.37
N ILE A 43 18.86 -18.38 -7.42
CA ILE A 43 18.31 -18.86 -6.14
C ILE A 43 16.89 -18.31 -6.06
N VAL A 44 15.94 -19.01 -6.66
CA VAL A 44 14.55 -18.60 -6.79
C VAL A 44 13.66 -19.78 -6.43
N SER A 45 12.84 -19.62 -5.41
CA SER A 45 11.83 -20.58 -4.98
C SER A 45 10.43 -19.98 -5.00
N ASP A 46 9.43 -20.74 -4.61
CA ASP A 46 8.07 -20.25 -4.44
C ASP A 46 8.05 -19.07 -3.44
N PRO A 47 7.30 -18.02 -3.72
CA PRO A 47 7.31 -16.81 -2.91
C PRO A 47 6.41 -16.95 -1.65
N ASP A 48 6.79 -17.83 -0.73
CA ASP A 48 6.07 -18.15 0.51
C ASP A 48 6.74 -17.59 1.78
N PHE A 49 7.91 -16.97 1.66
CA PHE A 49 8.66 -16.44 2.80
C PHE A 49 8.12 -15.09 3.28
N VAL A 50 7.90 -14.99 4.60
CA VAL A 50 7.67 -13.72 5.29
C VAL A 50 8.73 -13.52 6.37
N ALA A 51 9.39 -12.35 6.37
CA ALA A 51 10.38 -12.02 7.38
C ALA A 51 9.71 -11.82 8.74
N THR A 52 10.25 -12.48 9.77
CA THR A 52 9.85 -12.34 11.16
C THR A 52 10.76 -11.39 11.93
N SER A 53 10.46 -11.13 13.19
CA SER A 53 11.30 -10.34 14.10
C SER A 53 12.70 -10.94 14.33
N ALA A 54 12.92 -12.21 13.99
CA ALA A 54 14.21 -12.88 14.05
C ALA A 54 15.16 -12.46 12.90
N VAL A 55 14.63 -11.96 11.78
CA VAL A 55 15.46 -11.49 10.66
C VAL A 55 16.01 -10.09 11.01
N PRO A 56 17.35 -9.92 11.04
CA PRO A 56 17.95 -8.62 11.29
C PRO A 56 17.51 -7.58 10.25
N ARG A 57 17.24 -6.37 10.71
CA ARG A 57 16.95 -5.23 9.82
C ARG A 57 17.65 -3.96 10.29
N VAL A 58 18.02 -3.15 9.32
CA VAL A 58 18.44 -1.77 9.54
C VAL A 58 17.31 -0.85 9.11
N ASN A 59 16.90 0.07 10.00
CA ASN A 59 15.93 1.09 9.63
C ASN A 59 16.65 2.20 8.85
N SER A 60 16.43 2.26 7.54
CA SER A 60 16.97 3.30 6.63
C SER A 60 16.10 4.55 6.53
N MET A 61 14.94 4.55 7.21
CA MET A 61 14.04 5.69 7.31
C MET A 61 14.58 6.72 8.32
N PRO A 62 14.03 7.95 8.37
CA PRO A 62 14.28 8.86 9.47
C PRO A 62 14.09 8.15 10.81
N ARG A 63 14.95 8.46 11.80
CA ARG A 63 15.01 7.72 13.07
C ARG A 63 13.66 7.56 13.78
N HIS A 64 12.77 8.51 13.61
CA HIS A 64 11.45 8.55 14.25
C HIS A 64 10.35 7.77 13.50
N THR A 65 10.63 7.21 12.33
CA THR A 65 9.62 6.52 11.48
C THR A 65 10.13 5.15 11.06
N ALA A 66 9.24 4.16 11.06
CA ALA A 66 9.52 2.84 10.48
C ALA A 66 8.29 2.25 9.79
N TYR A 67 8.52 1.53 8.70
CA TYR A 67 7.52 0.63 8.14
C TYR A 67 7.54 -0.71 8.87
N LEU A 68 6.38 -1.23 9.22
CA LEU A 68 6.20 -2.58 9.74
C LEU A 68 5.39 -3.39 8.73
N LYS A 69 6.06 -4.35 8.08
CA LYS A 69 5.39 -5.27 7.18
C LYS A 69 4.66 -6.33 8.01
N ILE A 70 3.32 -6.34 7.93
CA ILE A 70 2.48 -7.23 8.73
C ILE A 70 2.10 -8.52 8.00
N ALA A 71 2.23 -8.52 6.67
CA ALA A 71 1.99 -9.68 5.81
C ALA A 71 2.75 -9.54 4.49
N GLU A 72 2.95 -10.64 3.79
CA GLU A 72 3.49 -10.72 2.44
C GLU A 72 2.45 -11.37 1.52
N GLY A 73 2.50 -11.07 0.22
CA GLY A 73 1.60 -11.66 -0.76
C GLY A 73 0.17 -11.10 -0.72
N CYS A 74 -0.66 -11.57 -1.66
CA CYS A 74 -2.04 -11.09 -1.77
C CYS A 74 -2.93 -12.16 -2.41
N SER A 75 -4.06 -12.48 -1.77
CA SER A 75 -5.04 -13.44 -2.29
C SER A 75 -6.13 -12.81 -3.16
N ASN A 76 -6.08 -11.49 -3.39
CA ASN A 76 -6.98 -10.81 -4.34
C ASN A 76 -6.59 -11.16 -5.78
N LYS A 77 -7.60 -11.34 -6.65
CA LYS A 77 -7.42 -11.75 -8.05
C LYS A 77 -7.62 -10.58 -9.02
N CYS A 78 -7.09 -9.40 -8.71
CA CYS A 78 -7.21 -8.22 -9.56
C CYS A 78 -6.59 -8.49 -10.94
N ALA A 79 -7.33 -8.23 -12.02
CA ALA A 79 -6.95 -8.64 -13.37
C ALA A 79 -5.70 -7.94 -13.92
N PHE A 80 -5.31 -6.81 -13.36
CA PHE A 80 -4.13 -6.00 -13.73
C PHE A 80 -2.90 -6.26 -12.86
N CYS A 81 -2.99 -7.15 -11.86
CA CYS A 81 -1.98 -7.25 -10.82
C CYS A 81 -1.21 -8.57 -10.90
N ILE A 82 0.11 -8.47 -10.97
CA ILE A 82 1.02 -9.62 -11.00
C ILE A 82 1.53 -10.04 -9.60
N ILE A 83 1.17 -9.31 -8.56
CA ILE A 83 1.68 -9.53 -7.20
C ILE A 83 1.48 -10.97 -6.69
N PRO A 84 0.32 -11.63 -6.86
CA PRO A 84 0.17 -13.00 -6.40
C PRO A 84 1.20 -13.98 -7.00
N THR A 85 1.62 -13.74 -8.24
CA THR A 85 2.67 -14.55 -8.88
C THR A 85 4.06 -14.24 -8.33
N LEU A 86 4.33 -12.97 -7.96
CA LEU A 86 5.66 -12.53 -7.53
C LEU A 86 5.90 -12.63 -6.02
N ARG A 87 4.82 -12.54 -5.22
CA ARG A 87 4.85 -12.46 -3.76
C ARG A 87 4.03 -13.53 -3.07
N GLY A 88 3.39 -14.41 -3.85
CA GLY A 88 2.54 -15.46 -3.32
C GLY A 88 1.18 -14.99 -2.83
N VAL A 89 0.47 -15.89 -2.19
CA VAL A 89 -0.79 -15.62 -1.49
C VAL A 89 -0.53 -14.88 -0.18
N GLN A 90 -1.59 -14.34 0.42
CA GLN A 90 -1.51 -13.70 1.73
C GLN A 90 -0.83 -14.63 2.74
N ASN A 91 0.24 -14.15 3.37
CA ASN A 91 0.99 -14.80 4.44
C ASN A 91 1.21 -13.78 5.55
N SER A 92 0.40 -13.86 6.60
CA SER A 92 0.37 -12.90 7.72
C SER A 92 1.36 -13.30 8.81
N ARG A 93 1.95 -12.31 9.46
CA ARG A 93 2.80 -12.51 10.63
C ARG A 93 1.96 -12.57 11.89
N GLU A 94 2.39 -13.36 12.86
CA GLU A 94 1.75 -13.44 14.18
C GLU A 94 1.81 -12.09 14.92
N ILE A 95 0.76 -11.78 15.71
CA ILE A 95 0.65 -10.49 16.44
C ILE A 95 1.85 -10.28 17.36
N GLU A 96 2.24 -11.29 18.14
CA GLU A 96 3.33 -11.14 19.10
C GLU A 96 4.71 -11.02 18.43
N ASP A 97 4.91 -11.66 17.26
CA ASP A 97 6.11 -11.45 16.46
C ASP A 97 6.23 -9.99 15.98
N LEU A 98 5.12 -9.43 15.53
CA LEU A 98 5.04 -8.01 15.12
C LEU A 98 5.23 -7.06 16.30
N ALA A 99 4.68 -7.41 17.47
CA ALA A 99 4.84 -6.62 18.68
C ALA A 99 6.30 -6.56 19.15
N VAL A 100 7.01 -7.70 19.13
CA VAL A 100 8.45 -7.76 19.45
C VAL A 100 9.27 -6.86 18.54
N GLU A 101 9.01 -6.87 17.22
CA GLU A 101 9.69 -5.99 16.28
C GLU A 101 9.36 -4.51 16.54
N ALA A 102 8.08 -4.20 16.77
CA ALA A 102 7.64 -2.83 17.04
C ALA A 102 8.21 -2.26 18.34
N GLU A 103 8.32 -3.07 19.41
CA GLU A 103 8.96 -2.70 20.67
C GLU A 103 10.45 -2.38 20.48
N ARG A 104 11.19 -3.20 19.72
CA ARG A 104 12.59 -2.91 19.35
C ARG A 104 12.72 -1.61 18.58
N LEU A 105 11.84 -1.37 17.60
CA LEU A 105 11.82 -0.11 16.84
C LEU A 105 11.55 1.10 17.73
N ALA A 106 10.55 1.01 18.62
CA ALA A 106 10.23 2.07 19.59
C ALA A 106 11.42 2.37 20.52
N ALA A 107 12.13 1.35 20.99
CA ALA A 107 13.33 1.48 21.82
C ALA A 107 14.49 2.21 21.09
N THR A 108 14.57 2.13 19.74
CA THR A 108 15.55 2.88 18.94
C THR A 108 15.13 4.32 18.62
N GLY A 109 13.94 4.75 19.08
CA GLY A 109 13.44 6.12 18.92
C GLY A 109 12.38 6.29 17.84
N VAL A 110 11.86 5.21 17.26
CA VAL A 110 10.71 5.28 16.34
C VAL A 110 9.47 5.77 17.10
N ARG A 111 8.79 6.76 16.53
CA ARG A 111 7.57 7.38 17.05
C ARG A 111 6.36 7.08 16.15
N GLU A 112 6.56 6.97 14.86
CA GLU A 112 5.52 6.61 13.91
C GLU A 112 5.79 5.22 13.33
N LEU A 113 4.82 4.33 13.46
CA LEU A 113 4.81 3.00 12.89
C LEU A 113 3.82 2.97 11.72
N ILE A 114 4.32 2.70 10.52
CA ILE A 114 3.50 2.61 9.31
C ILE A 114 3.28 1.14 8.98
N LEU A 115 2.05 0.66 9.15
CA LEU A 115 1.70 -0.72 8.84
C LEU A 115 1.53 -0.88 7.33
N VAL A 116 2.19 -1.88 6.76
CA VAL A 116 2.15 -2.17 5.32
C VAL A 116 1.93 -3.66 5.04
N ALA A 117 1.11 -3.92 4.05
CA ALA A 117 0.92 -5.20 3.37
C ALA A 117 0.37 -4.90 1.96
N GLN A 118 0.20 -5.90 1.12
CA GLN A 118 -0.51 -5.74 -0.16
C GLN A 118 -2.03 -5.54 0.04
N ASP A 119 -2.56 -6.06 1.16
CA ASP A 119 -3.93 -5.83 1.63
C ASP A 119 -3.97 -5.94 3.16
N LEU A 120 -3.96 -4.80 3.86
CA LEU A 120 -4.03 -4.79 5.33
C LEU A 120 -5.33 -5.42 5.84
N THR A 121 -6.43 -5.24 5.12
CA THR A 121 -7.76 -5.70 5.57
C THR A 121 -7.93 -7.23 5.53
N ALA A 122 -6.99 -7.93 4.87
CA ALA A 122 -6.93 -9.38 4.84
C ALA A 122 -6.03 -9.97 5.95
N TYR A 123 -5.41 -9.13 6.79
CA TYR A 123 -4.53 -9.58 7.87
C TYR A 123 -5.22 -10.64 8.75
N GLY A 124 -4.49 -11.71 9.04
CA GLY A 124 -4.85 -12.77 9.96
C GLY A 124 -5.87 -13.78 9.44
N VAL A 125 -6.39 -13.63 8.20
CA VAL A 125 -7.35 -14.61 7.63
C VAL A 125 -6.74 -16.01 7.47
N ASP A 126 -5.43 -16.08 7.35
CA ASP A 126 -4.59 -17.27 7.17
C ASP A 126 -3.96 -17.77 8.49
N LEU A 127 -4.07 -17.02 9.58
CA LEU A 127 -3.54 -17.39 10.89
C LEU A 127 -4.52 -18.25 11.70
N PRO A 128 -4.03 -19.11 12.61
CA PRO A 128 -4.85 -19.81 13.60
C PRO A 128 -5.67 -18.82 14.43
N GLY A 129 -6.94 -19.14 14.71
CA GLY A 129 -7.83 -18.22 15.43
C GLY A 129 -8.31 -17.01 14.64
N ARG A 130 -7.76 -16.76 13.46
CA ARG A 130 -8.12 -15.66 12.55
C ARG A 130 -8.16 -14.30 13.23
N PRO A 131 -7.07 -13.86 13.89
CA PRO A 131 -6.99 -12.52 14.46
C PRO A 131 -7.21 -11.48 13.34
N THR A 132 -7.70 -10.31 13.74
CA THR A 132 -8.04 -9.25 12.77
C THR A 132 -7.00 -8.14 12.80
N LEU A 133 -7.04 -7.25 11.80
CA LEU A 133 -6.24 -6.03 11.81
C LEU A 133 -6.51 -5.17 13.06
N HIS A 134 -7.76 -5.15 13.56
CA HIS A 134 -8.11 -4.50 14.82
C HIS A 134 -7.29 -5.05 15.99
N ASP A 135 -7.23 -6.39 16.14
CA ASP A 135 -6.52 -7.04 17.26
C ASP A 135 -5.03 -6.69 17.23
N LEU A 136 -4.43 -6.70 16.03
CA LEU A 136 -3.04 -6.27 15.83
C LEU A 136 -2.85 -4.80 16.22
N VAL A 137 -3.67 -3.89 15.69
CA VAL A 137 -3.53 -2.45 15.95
C VAL A 137 -3.73 -2.15 17.43
N ALA A 138 -4.70 -2.79 18.08
CA ALA A 138 -4.94 -2.65 19.50
C ALA A 138 -3.72 -3.10 20.35
N ARG A 139 -3.06 -4.22 19.97
CA ARG A 139 -1.83 -4.69 20.64
C ARG A 139 -0.65 -3.74 20.42
N LEU A 140 -0.44 -3.25 19.19
CA LEU A 140 0.64 -2.31 18.88
C LEU A 140 0.44 -0.94 19.55
N ALA A 141 -0.80 -0.50 19.72
CA ALA A 141 -1.12 0.76 20.39
C ALA A 141 -0.77 0.78 21.89
N GLN A 142 -0.59 -0.38 22.51
CA GLN A 142 -0.14 -0.51 23.89
C GLN A 142 1.36 -0.27 24.04
N ILE A 143 2.14 -0.30 22.95
CA ILE A 143 3.61 -0.16 23.03
C ILE A 143 3.99 1.26 23.43
N ASP A 144 4.77 1.37 24.49
CA ASP A 144 5.33 2.63 24.94
C ASP A 144 6.33 3.19 23.93
N GLY A 145 6.38 4.52 23.86
CA GLY A 145 7.28 5.21 22.93
C GLY A 145 6.71 5.43 21.53
N LEU A 146 5.74 4.66 21.05
CA LEU A 146 5.01 4.97 19.84
C LEU A 146 4.02 6.11 20.07
N ALA A 147 4.01 7.07 19.16
CA ALA A 147 3.04 8.17 19.13
C ALA A 147 1.98 7.95 18.04
N TRP A 148 2.35 7.41 16.89
CA TRP A 148 1.47 7.26 15.74
C TRP A 148 1.53 5.87 15.11
N ILE A 149 0.37 5.34 14.75
CA ILE A 149 0.19 4.13 13.94
C ILE A 149 -0.60 4.54 12.71
N ARG A 150 -0.02 4.33 11.52
CA ARG A 150 -0.60 4.67 10.23
C ARG A 150 -0.94 3.42 9.43
N LEU A 151 -2.14 3.39 8.83
CA LEU A 151 -2.64 2.26 8.03
C LEU A 151 -2.51 2.55 6.54
N MET A 152 -1.81 1.65 5.80
CA MET A 152 -1.59 1.76 4.37
C MET A 152 -2.15 0.55 3.62
N TYR A 153 -2.74 0.77 2.42
CA TYR A 153 -3.24 -0.31 1.54
C TYR A 153 -4.42 -1.11 2.09
N ALA A 154 -5.46 -0.43 2.56
CA ALA A 154 -6.74 -1.04 2.91
C ALA A 154 -7.55 -1.38 1.64
N TYR A 155 -8.13 -2.57 1.58
CA TYR A 155 -9.03 -2.93 0.49
C TYR A 155 -10.47 -2.50 0.82
N PRO A 156 -11.25 -1.93 -0.13
CA PRO A 156 -12.56 -1.33 0.15
C PRO A 156 -13.68 -2.37 0.39
N ARG A 157 -13.40 -3.42 1.12
CA ARG A 157 -14.32 -4.54 1.31
C ARG A 157 -14.50 -4.98 2.78
N ASN A 158 -13.45 -4.89 3.56
CA ASN A 158 -13.37 -5.56 4.86
C ASN A 158 -13.07 -4.62 6.04
N ILE A 159 -13.46 -3.35 5.96
CA ILE A 159 -13.32 -2.44 7.10
C ILE A 159 -14.45 -2.71 8.08
N LYS A 160 -14.08 -3.27 9.24
CA LYS A 160 -15.00 -3.66 10.31
C LYS A 160 -15.13 -2.56 11.36
N GLU A 161 -16.27 -2.54 12.06
CA GLU A 161 -16.58 -1.59 13.14
C GLU A 161 -15.45 -1.40 14.16
N PRO A 162 -14.87 -2.47 14.75
CA PRO A 162 -13.86 -2.28 15.79
C PRO A 162 -12.62 -1.50 15.33
N LEU A 163 -12.24 -1.59 14.02
CA LEU A 163 -11.15 -0.80 13.47
C LEU A 163 -11.50 0.68 13.37
N LEU A 164 -12.76 1.00 13.02
CA LEU A 164 -13.25 2.38 12.97
C LEU A 164 -13.27 3.02 14.36
N GLU A 165 -13.69 2.27 15.37
CA GLU A 165 -13.64 2.69 16.77
C GLU A 165 -12.21 3.03 17.20
N LEU A 166 -11.23 2.18 16.88
CA LEU A 166 -9.82 2.49 17.16
C LEU A 166 -9.33 3.76 16.44
N MET A 167 -9.70 3.93 15.16
CA MET A 167 -9.29 5.13 14.39
C MET A 167 -9.96 6.40 14.93
N ARG A 168 -11.16 6.29 15.51
CA ARG A 168 -11.90 7.42 16.09
C ARG A 168 -11.40 7.78 17.50
N ASP A 169 -11.18 6.77 18.34
CA ASP A 169 -11.11 6.95 19.80
C ASP A 169 -9.69 6.79 20.35
N HIS A 170 -8.78 6.09 19.63
CA HIS A 170 -7.44 5.82 20.16
C HIS A 170 -6.42 6.86 19.69
N PRO A 171 -5.77 7.63 20.61
CA PRO A 171 -4.93 8.77 20.26
C PRO A 171 -3.67 8.43 19.43
N LYS A 172 -3.20 7.18 19.47
CA LYS A 172 -2.05 6.72 18.68
C LYS A 172 -2.43 6.25 17.28
N VAL A 173 -3.70 5.92 17.03
CA VAL A 173 -4.15 5.46 15.70
C VAL A 173 -4.57 6.65 14.88
N LEU A 174 -3.81 6.96 13.84
CA LEU A 174 -4.07 8.15 13.05
C LEU A 174 -5.40 8.04 12.29
N PRO A 175 -6.19 9.12 12.23
CA PRO A 175 -7.34 9.23 11.34
C PRO A 175 -6.86 9.37 9.89
N TYR A 176 -6.16 8.36 9.41
CA TYR A 176 -5.58 8.27 8.08
C TYR A 176 -5.79 6.88 7.51
N LEU A 177 -6.33 6.82 6.29
CA LEU A 177 -6.52 5.55 5.61
C LEU A 177 -6.13 5.67 4.13
N ASP A 178 -5.20 4.82 3.69
CA ASP A 178 -4.92 4.63 2.27
C ASP A 178 -5.72 3.45 1.74
N MET A 179 -6.63 3.73 0.80
CA MET A 179 -7.56 2.75 0.23
C MET A 179 -7.55 2.83 -1.30
N PRO A 180 -6.70 2.06 -1.99
CA PRO A 180 -6.67 2.03 -3.45
C PRO A 180 -7.99 1.46 -4.02
N ILE A 181 -8.86 2.31 -4.53
CA ILE A 181 -10.17 1.93 -5.09
C ILE A 181 -10.04 1.44 -6.53
N GLN A 182 -9.13 2.02 -7.29
CA GLN A 182 -8.77 1.76 -8.68
C GLN A 182 -9.78 2.33 -9.70
N HIS A 183 -11.08 2.13 -9.52
CA HIS A 183 -12.16 2.70 -10.32
C HIS A 183 -13.48 2.71 -9.55
N ILE A 184 -14.52 3.39 -10.08
CA ILE A 184 -15.85 3.44 -9.44
C ILE A 184 -16.97 2.92 -10.33
N HIS A 185 -16.80 2.83 -11.65
CA HIS A 185 -17.84 2.29 -12.52
C HIS A 185 -17.99 0.77 -12.35
N GLY A 186 -19.23 0.27 -12.29
CA GLY A 186 -19.51 -1.13 -11.96
C GLY A 186 -18.89 -2.12 -12.94
N ASP A 187 -18.99 -1.86 -14.24
CA ASP A 187 -18.43 -2.74 -15.25
C ASP A 187 -16.90 -2.70 -15.29
N MET A 188 -16.30 -1.54 -14.99
CA MET A 188 -14.85 -1.43 -14.79
C MET A 188 -14.38 -2.27 -13.60
N LEU A 189 -15.05 -2.17 -12.45
CA LEU A 189 -14.73 -2.97 -11.27
C LEU A 189 -14.85 -4.48 -11.56
N LYS A 190 -15.84 -4.91 -12.34
CA LYS A 190 -15.97 -6.31 -12.80
C LYS A 190 -14.83 -6.71 -13.71
N ARG A 191 -14.50 -5.92 -14.75
CA ARG A 191 -13.37 -6.19 -15.67
C ARG A 191 -12.04 -6.24 -14.93
N MET A 192 -11.83 -5.34 -13.95
CA MET A 192 -10.67 -5.31 -13.08
C MET A 192 -10.66 -6.42 -12.02
N LYS A 193 -11.72 -7.21 -11.88
CA LYS A 193 -11.91 -8.24 -10.85
C LYS A 193 -11.70 -7.70 -9.42
N ARG A 194 -12.25 -6.50 -9.13
CA ARG A 194 -12.10 -5.86 -7.81
C ARG A 194 -12.97 -6.48 -6.71
N GLY A 195 -13.95 -7.34 -7.05
CA GLY A 195 -14.78 -8.05 -6.08
C GLY A 195 -15.57 -7.13 -5.14
N THR A 196 -15.92 -5.93 -5.60
CA THR A 196 -16.73 -4.95 -4.87
C THR A 196 -17.67 -4.22 -5.84
N HIS A 197 -18.63 -3.46 -5.31
CA HIS A 197 -19.64 -2.73 -6.08
C HIS A 197 -19.56 -1.23 -5.78
N PRO A 198 -19.88 -0.33 -6.74
CA PRO A 198 -19.85 1.12 -6.54
C PRO A 198 -20.59 1.59 -5.27
N ASP A 199 -21.79 1.11 -5.04
CA ASP A 199 -22.60 1.51 -3.89
C ASP A 199 -21.96 1.10 -2.56
N LYS A 200 -21.35 -0.09 -2.52
CA LYS A 200 -20.63 -0.56 -1.33
C LYS A 200 -19.39 0.31 -1.06
N ILE A 201 -18.67 0.69 -2.10
CA ILE A 201 -17.53 1.60 -1.97
C ILE A 201 -18.01 2.95 -1.40
N ARG A 202 -19.04 3.56 -2.01
CA ARG A 202 -19.61 4.84 -1.53
C ARG A 202 -20.08 4.74 -0.08
N SER A 203 -20.83 3.69 0.26
CA SER A 203 -21.31 3.45 1.62
C SER A 203 -20.16 3.39 2.64
N ILE A 204 -19.11 2.63 2.35
CA ILE A 204 -17.93 2.55 3.23
C ILE A 204 -17.25 3.91 3.37
N LEU A 205 -17.07 4.66 2.29
CA LEU A 205 -16.42 5.96 2.31
C LEU A 205 -17.22 7.02 3.07
N HIS A 206 -18.53 7.06 2.87
CA HIS A 206 -19.41 7.96 3.62
C HIS A 206 -19.40 7.64 5.11
N ARG A 207 -19.49 6.36 5.45
CA ARG A 207 -19.40 5.89 6.83
C ARG A 207 -18.07 6.31 7.48
N LEU A 208 -16.93 6.06 6.82
CA LEU A 208 -15.61 6.47 7.28
C LEU A 208 -15.53 7.98 7.56
N LYS A 209 -16.06 8.80 6.66
CA LYS A 209 -16.06 10.27 6.84
C LYS A 209 -16.95 10.73 7.99
N GLN A 210 -18.05 10.04 8.23
CA GLN A 210 -19.01 10.39 9.30
C GLN A 210 -18.52 9.94 10.68
N GLU A 211 -17.92 8.76 10.76
CA GLU A 211 -17.57 8.12 12.03
C GLU A 211 -16.14 8.44 12.51
N VAL A 212 -15.24 8.85 11.62
CA VAL A 212 -13.84 9.16 11.98
C VAL A 212 -13.57 10.66 11.77
N PRO A 213 -13.68 11.49 12.81
CA PRO A 213 -13.40 12.93 12.70
C PRO A 213 -11.97 13.21 12.23
N GLY A 214 -11.81 14.17 11.33
CA GLY A 214 -10.49 14.55 10.81
C GLY A 214 -9.85 13.54 9.88
N LEU A 215 -10.60 12.52 9.41
CA LEU A 215 -10.07 11.48 8.52
C LEU A 215 -9.43 12.05 7.26
N THR A 216 -8.17 11.74 7.07
CA THR A 216 -7.45 11.95 5.81
C THR A 216 -7.52 10.68 4.98
N MET A 217 -8.18 10.76 3.82
CA MET A 217 -8.29 9.65 2.88
C MET A 217 -7.31 9.81 1.72
N ARG A 218 -6.47 8.79 1.53
CA ARG A 218 -5.68 8.60 0.32
C ARG A 218 -6.29 7.48 -0.51
N THR A 219 -6.32 7.66 -1.82
CA THR A 219 -6.76 6.63 -2.76
C THR A 219 -5.91 6.62 -4.02
N SER A 220 -6.05 5.57 -4.81
CA SER A 220 -5.41 5.46 -6.12
C SER A 220 -6.43 4.98 -7.15
N PHE A 221 -6.30 5.53 -8.37
CA PHE A 221 -7.11 5.15 -9.53
C PHE A 221 -6.23 4.75 -10.70
N ILE A 222 -6.78 3.88 -11.57
CA ILE A 222 -6.19 3.49 -12.85
C ILE A 222 -7.09 4.03 -13.94
N VAL A 223 -6.51 4.79 -14.87
CA VAL A 223 -7.19 5.29 -16.08
C VAL A 223 -6.64 4.61 -17.33
N GLY A 224 -7.51 4.48 -18.34
CA GLY A 224 -7.12 3.84 -19.59
C GLY A 224 -6.95 2.33 -19.49
N TYR A 225 -7.67 1.69 -18.59
CA TYR A 225 -7.78 0.23 -18.56
C TYR A 225 -8.43 -0.27 -19.88
N PRO A 226 -8.07 -1.48 -20.40
CA PRO A 226 -8.63 -1.98 -21.66
C PRO A 226 -10.16 -1.87 -21.74
N GLY A 227 -10.64 -1.25 -22.81
CA GLY A 227 -12.06 -1.00 -23.04
C GLY A 227 -12.71 0.08 -22.17
N GLU A 228 -11.94 0.89 -21.42
CA GLU A 228 -12.49 2.02 -20.67
C GLU A 228 -13.09 3.08 -21.60
N THR A 229 -14.42 3.27 -21.51
CA THR A 229 -15.15 4.26 -22.31
C THR A 229 -15.05 5.67 -21.72
N GLU A 230 -15.50 6.68 -22.49
CA GLU A 230 -15.56 8.05 -21.96
C GLU A 230 -16.62 8.20 -20.85
N GLU A 231 -17.74 7.46 -20.93
CA GLU A 231 -18.77 7.43 -19.88
C GLU A 231 -18.22 6.86 -18.57
N GLU A 232 -17.46 5.77 -18.65
CA GLU A 232 -16.82 5.15 -17.49
C GLU A 232 -15.78 6.07 -16.87
N PHE A 233 -14.98 6.75 -17.69
CA PHE A 233 -14.03 7.76 -17.22
C PHE A 233 -14.74 8.96 -16.58
N GLN A 234 -15.83 9.46 -17.18
CA GLN A 234 -16.60 10.56 -16.60
C GLN A 234 -17.19 10.19 -15.23
N ALA A 235 -17.69 8.96 -15.07
CA ALA A 235 -18.15 8.46 -13.78
C ALA A 235 -17.03 8.47 -12.71
N LEU A 236 -15.79 8.16 -13.09
CA LEU A 236 -14.64 8.24 -12.20
C LEU A 236 -14.31 9.70 -11.84
N TYR A 237 -14.31 10.60 -12.82
CA TYR A 237 -14.05 12.03 -12.62
C TYR A 237 -15.07 12.65 -11.65
N ASP A 238 -16.37 12.36 -11.88
CA ASP A 238 -17.46 12.85 -11.03
C ASP A 238 -17.38 12.30 -9.61
N PHE A 239 -16.96 11.04 -9.46
CA PHE A 239 -16.73 10.44 -8.16
C PHE A 239 -15.57 11.10 -7.38
N VAL A 240 -14.47 11.43 -8.04
CA VAL A 240 -13.37 12.19 -7.40
C VAL A 240 -13.85 13.57 -6.94
N LYS A 241 -14.66 14.23 -7.76
CA LYS A 241 -15.27 15.53 -7.45
C LYS A 241 -16.27 15.44 -6.28
N GLU A 242 -17.09 14.39 -6.25
CA GLU A 242 -18.07 14.11 -5.18
C GLU A 242 -17.39 13.85 -3.84
N MET A 243 -16.36 12.99 -3.88
CA MET A 243 -15.72 12.50 -2.66
C MET A 243 -14.69 13.44 -2.07
N GLU A 244 -14.16 14.40 -2.81
CA GLU A 244 -13.16 15.36 -2.35
C GLU A 244 -12.06 14.71 -1.49
N PHE A 245 -11.40 13.66 -2.02
CA PHE A 245 -10.32 12.99 -1.30
C PHE A 245 -9.16 13.95 -1.02
N GLN A 246 -8.53 13.84 0.15
CA GLN A 246 -7.36 14.66 0.50
C GLN A 246 -6.14 14.32 -0.34
N ARG A 247 -5.98 13.03 -0.69
CA ARG A 247 -4.85 12.53 -1.48
C ARG A 247 -5.34 11.57 -2.56
N VAL A 248 -5.00 11.84 -3.80
CA VAL A 248 -5.29 10.95 -4.94
C VAL A 248 -4.03 10.72 -5.76
N GLY A 249 -3.72 9.46 -6.03
CA GLY A 249 -2.77 9.05 -7.06
C GLY A 249 -3.53 8.55 -8.29
N VAL A 250 -3.16 8.98 -9.48
CA VAL A 250 -3.75 8.49 -10.73
C VAL A 250 -2.66 7.84 -11.57
N PHE A 251 -2.86 6.58 -11.90
CA PHE A 251 -1.94 5.78 -12.69
C PHE A 251 -2.55 5.48 -14.05
N ARG A 252 -1.74 5.61 -15.10
CA ARG A 252 -2.10 5.09 -16.41
C ARG A 252 -1.99 3.56 -16.37
N TYR A 253 -2.96 2.87 -16.92
CA TYR A 253 -2.87 1.42 -17.06
C TYR A 253 -1.61 1.03 -17.82
N SER A 254 -0.83 0.13 -17.24
CA SER A 254 0.32 -0.52 -17.85
C SER A 254 -0.04 -1.96 -18.21
N GLN A 255 0.27 -2.36 -19.44
CA GLN A 255 0.05 -3.72 -19.91
C GLN A 255 1.10 -4.64 -19.31
N GLU A 256 0.80 -5.20 -18.15
CA GLU A 256 1.72 -6.03 -17.38
C GLU A 256 1.65 -7.48 -17.84
N GLU A 257 2.73 -7.99 -18.41
CA GLU A 257 2.85 -9.36 -18.88
C GLU A 257 2.45 -10.38 -17.80
N GLY A 258 1.78 -11.48 -18.19
CA GLY A 258 1.30 -12.51 -17.26
C GLY A 258 0.05 -12.16 -16.48
N THR A 259 -0.50 -10.94 -16.65
CA THR A 259 -1.79 -10.56 -16.06
C THR A 259 -2.96 -10.82 -17.01
N PRO A 260 -4.16 -11.16 -16.51
CA PRO A 260 -5.33 -11.32 -17.37
C PRO A 260 -5.66 -10.09 -18.22
N SER A 261 -5.39 -8.88 -17.74
CA SER A 261 -5.68 -7.65 -18.48
C SER A 261 -4.71 -7.37 -19.63
N ALA A 262 -3.52 -7.97 -19.60
CA ALA A 262 -2.54 -7.77 -20.68
C ALA A 262 -3.01 -8.29 -22.04
N THR A 263 -3.87 -9.32 -22.03
CA THR A 263 -4.38 -9.96 -23.25
C THR A 263 -5.77 -9.48 -23.66
N LEU A 264 -6.36 -8.52 -22.92
CA LEU A 264 -7.65 -7.97 -23.28
C LEU A 264 -7.56 -7.15 -24.58
N PRO A 265 -8.58 -7.22 -25.45
CA PRO A 265 -8.70 -6.32 -26.59
C PRO A 265 -8.95 -4.87 -26.14
N ASP A 266 -9.07 -3.97 -27.09
CA ASP A 266 -9.46 -2.57 -26.90
C ASP A 266 -8.52 -1.79 -25.95
N GLN A 267 -7.21 -2.00 -26.13
CA GLN A 267 -6.18 -1.24 -25.39
C GLN A 267 -6.34 0.27 -25.68
N VAL A 268 -6.44 1.06 -24.63
CA VAL A 268 -6.56 2.52 -24.73
C VAL A 268 -5.21 3.12 -25.10
N SER A 269 -5.19 4.10 -26.01
CA SER A 269 -3.95 4.74 -26.43
C SER A 269 -3.28 5.53 -25.30
N GLU A 270 -1.96 5.62 -25.31
CA GLU A 270 -1.18 6.37 -24.28
C GLU A 270 -1.57 7.85 -24.24
N LYS A 271 -1.95 8.44 -25.37
CA LYS A 271 -2.46 9.81 -25.43
C LYS A 271 -3.72 9.97 -24.58
N VAL A 272 -4.72 9.10 -24.77
CA VAL A 272 -5.98 9.15 -23.99
C VAL A 272 -5.73 8.89 -22.52
N LYS A 273 -4.85 7.92 -22.18
CA LYS A 273 -4.46 7.68 -20.77
C LYS A 273 -3.84 8.91 -20.11
N ALA A 274 -2.93 9.59 -20.83
CA ALA A 274 -2.27 10.80 -20.34
C ALA A 274 -3.27 11.95 -20.14
N GLU A 275 -4.20 12.16 -21.08
CA GLU A 275 -5.24 13.16 -21.00
C GLU A 275 -6.19 12.90 -19.80
N ARG A 276 -6.62 11.66 -19.60
CA ARG A 276 -7.46 11.26 -18.46
C ARG A 276 -6.75 11.45 -17.13
N GLN A 277 -5.48 11.06 -17.04
CA GLN A 277 -4.66 11.27 -15.85
C GLN A 277 -4.54 12.77 -15.54
N ALA A 278 -4.20 13.60 -16.53
CA ALA A 278 -4.05 15.04 -16.35
C ALA A 278 -5.35 15.69 -15.84
N LYS A 279 -6.51 15.37 -16.44
CA LYS A 279 -7.81 15.88 -16.01
C LYS A 279 -8.11 15.60 -14.53
N ILE A 280 -7.89 14.38 -14.06
CA ILE A 280 -8.14 14.04 -12.64
C ILE A 280 -7.10 14.71 -11.74
N MET A 281 -5.84 14.78 -12.13
CA MET A 281 -4.79 15.42 -11.32
C MET A 281 -4.99 16.93 -11.20
N GLU A 282 -5.50 17.61 -12.24
CA GLU A 282 -5.89 19.02 -12.19
C GLU A 282 -7.06 19.24 -11.21
N LEU A 283 -8.10 18.41 -11.30
CA LEU A 283 -9.21 18.42 -10.35
C LEU A 283 -8.68 18.21 -8.92
N GLN A 284 -7.83 17.22 -8.71
CA GLN A 284 -7.25 16.92 -7.41
C GLN A 284 -6.40 18.07 -6.86
N ALA A 285 -5.64 18.77 -7.69
CA ALA A 285 -4.88 19.94 -7.27
C ALA A 285 -5.80 21.04 -6.72
N SER A 286 -6.96 21.26 -7.37
CA SER A 286 -7.97 22.20 -6.87
C SER A 286 -8.61 21.76 -5.54
N ILE A 287 -8.92 20.48 -5.40
CA ILE A 287 -9.46 19.90 -4.16
C ILE A 287 -8.43 20.04 -3.03
N HIS A 288 -7.17 19.68 -3.30
CA HIS A 288 -6.09 19.76 -2.32
C HIS A 288 -5.87 21.19 -1.82
N ARG A 289 -5.90 22.18 -2.73
CA ARG A 289 -5.81 23.60 -2.36
C ARG A 289 -6.91 23.99 -1.39
N ARG A 290 -8.18 23.66 -1.68
CA ARG A 290 -9.30 23.94 -0.77
C ARG A 290 -9.15 23.27 0.59
N HIS A 291 -8.61 22.05 0.66
CA HIS A 291 -8.33 21.40 1.94
C HIS A 291 -7.24 22.14 2.71
N ASN A 292 -6.16 22.57 2.06
CA ASN A 292 -5.08 23.33 2.71
C ASN A 292 -5.56 24.72 3.18
N GLU A 293 -6.39 25.40 2.40
CA GLU A 293 -6.99 26.70 2.78
C GLU A 293 -7.81 26.59 4.08
N ARG A 294 -8.52 25.46 4.29
CA ARG A 294 -9.27 25.22 5.53
C ARG A 294 -8.36 25.00 6.76
N LEU A 295 -7.09 24.67 6.57
CA LEU A 295 -6.12 24.50 7.68
C LEU A 295 -5.46 25.80 8.10
N VAL A 296 -5.56 26.86 7.30
CA VAL A 296 -4.98 28.17 7.64
C VAL A 296 -5.56 28.69 8.95
N GLY A 297 -4.68 29.06 9.88
CA GLY A 297 -5.05 29.54 11.21
C GLY A 297 -5.34 28.43 12.23
N GLN A 298 -5.26 27.16 11.83
CA GLN A 298 -5.40 26.03 12.77
C GLN A 298 -4.03 25.61 13.34
N THR A 299 -4.03 25.12 14.56
CA THR A 299 -2.86 24.44 15.16
C THR A 299 -2.96 22.96 14.87
N ILE A 300 -1.94 22.41 14.21
CA ILE A 300 -1.85 20.98 13.91
C ILE A 300 -0.58 20.37 14.49
N GLN A 301 -0.63 19.08 14.82
CA GLN A 301 0.56 18.33 15.20
C GLN A 301 1.29 17.83 13.97
N VAL A 302 2.60 17.99 13.97
CA VAL A 302 3.48 17.57 12.85
C VAL A 302 4.63 16.77 13.41
N LEU A 303 4.89 15.63 12.78
CA LEU A 303 6.13 14.89 12.97
C LEU A 303 7.18 15.46 12.01
N VAL A 304 8.23 16.06 12.56
CA VAL A 304 9.29 16.69 11.76
C VAL A 304 10.20 15.63 11.18
N ASP A 305 10.30 15.59 9.85
CA ASP A 305 11.13 14.62 9.11
C ASP A 305 12.59 15.09 8.92
N GLY A 306 12.81 16.40 8.86
CA GLY A 306 14.14 16.99 8.68
C GLY A 306 14.09 18.40 8.12
N VAL A 307 15.20 18.84 7.57
CA VAL A 307 15.33 20.11 6.85
C VAL A 307 14.60 19.98 5.51
N SER A 308 13.93 21.04 5.08
CA SER A 308 13.24 21.09 3.79
C SER A 308 14.22 20.98 2.63
N GLU A 309 13.83 20.25 1.58
CA GLU A 309 14.61 20.20 0.33
C GLU A 309 14.67 21.55 -0.42
N GLU A 310 13.72 22.44 -0.14
CA GLU A 310 13.65 23.77 -0.78
C GLU A 310 14.61 24.77 -0.16
N THR A 311 14.88 24.68 1.15
CA THR A 311 15.77 25.60 1.88
C THR A 311 16.15 25.04 3.25
N GLU A 312 17.38 25.32 3.68
CA GLU A 312 17.88 24.96 5.03
C GLU A 312 17.22 25.76 6.16
N LEU A 313 16.48 26.83 5.82
CA LEU A 313 15.80 27.68 6.81
C LEU A 313 14.45 27.13 7.26
N LEU A 314 13.94 26.09 6.59
CA LEU A 314 12.65 25.47 6.88
C LEU A 314 12.81 24.01 7.26
N LEU A 315 11.93 23.54 8.14
CA LEU A 315 11.76 22.14 8.44
C LEU A 315 10.58 21.58 7.63
N GLN A 316 10.69 20.34 7.22
CA GLN A 316 9.58 19.60 6.63
C GLN A 316 9.10 18.50 7.57
N GLY A 317 7.82 18.16 7.47
CA GLY A 317 7.20 17.12 8.27
C GLY A 317 5.81 16.73 7.76
N ARG A 318 5.20 15.82 8.47
CA ARG A 318 3.88 15.30 8.13
C ARG A 318 3.00 15.11 9.36
#